data_93c53689b93058563b40bd699a4c73b4
#
_entry.id   93c53689b93058563b40bd699a4c73b4
#
_cell.length_a   1.000
_cell.length_b   1.000
_cell.length_c   1.000
_cell.angle_alpha   90.00
_cell.angle_beta   90.00
_cell.angle_gamma   90.00
#
_symmetry.space_group_name_H-M   'P 1'
#
loop_
_entity.id
_entity.type
_entity.pdbx_description
1 polymer ?
#
loop_
_entity_poly.entity_id
_entity_poly.type
_entity_poly.pdbx_seq_one_letter_code
_entity_poly.pdbx_strand_id
1 'polypeptide(L)'
;VLFEYEILEKESICYLQFNQFADRMTHPNHPELPRFDFVLIDMMKEIEEKNIGTLVVDLQYNGGGNSALGKLLMSWLHPFDKTNWTDVDVRVSDLLCELYPKYRDYTINEKPLEIGKVYDMFSFDQTKPNMDYKIPEGYVQDTSNYMLNLDVDKIYKGNVVFIESRGSLSSSEMLLTTARDNGVGIIVGETSGANPCNYGDILYSILPNTSIRVGTSCKFFTRVNKDLLHEEYLVPDVIVELDDPEKDLVWEWILENYGK
;
A
#
# COMPACT_ATOMS: atom_id res chain seq x y z
N VAL A 1 0.15 -15.82 -7.49
CA VAL A 1 -0.67 -15.45 -6.31
C VAL A 1 -0.46 -13.99 -6.01
N LEU A 2 -1.51 -13.21 -5.68
CA LEU A 2 -1.39 -11.80 -5.32
C LEU A 2 -0.89 -11.64 -3.89
N PHE A 3 -1.45 -12.44 -2.99
CA PHE A 3 -1.07 -12.55 -1.59
C PHE A 3 -1.54 -13.90 -1.05
N GLU A 4 -0.78 -14.45 -0.12
CA GLU A 4 -1.10 -15.66 0.65
C GLU A 4 -0.29 -15.68 1.94
N TYR A 5 -0.74 -16.40 2.95
CA TYR A 5 0.02 -16.56 4.19
C TYR A 5 0.17 -18.02 4.59
N GLU A 6 1.21 -18.29 5.36
CA GLU A 6 1.49 -19.59 5.95
C GLU A 6 1.86 -19.42 7.44
N ILE A 7 1.34 -20.30 8.28
CA ILE A 7 1.68 -20.35 9.70
C ILE A 7 2.72 -21.45 9.93
N LEU A 8 3.91 -21.04 10.33
CA LEU A 8 5.03 -21.89 10.71
C LEU A 8 5.05 -21.99 12.24
N GLU A 9 4.25 -22.92 12.78
CA GLU A 9 4.00 -23.03 14.23
C GLU A 9 5.27 -23.33 15.03
N LYS A 10 6.17 -24.16 14.47
CA LYS A 10 7.43 -24.53 15.14
C LYS A 10 8.35 -23.34 15.33
N GLU A 11 8.42 -22.49 14.33
CA GLU A 11 9.22 -21.27 14.29
C GLU A 11 8.50 -20.11 14.98
N SER A 12 7.21 -20.25 15.27
CA SER A 12 6.31 -19.19 15.76
C SER A 12 6.24 -17.97 14.82
N ILE A 13 6.24 -18.25 13.51
CA ILE A 13 6.22 -17.24 12.44
C ILE A 13 4.93 -17.38 11.62
N CYS A 14 4.29 -16.26 11.32
CA CYS A 14 3.36 -16.14 10.20
C CYS A 14 4.08 -15.44 9.05
N TYR A 15 4.16 -16.10 7.90
CA TYR A 15 4.74 -15.54 6.68
C TYR A 15 3.64 -15.12 5.73
N LEU A 16 3.56 -13.81 5.45
CA LEU A 16 2.65 -13.22 4.48
C LEU A 16 3.43 -12.87 3.21
N GLN A 17 3.28 -13.66 2.16
CA GLN A 17 3.74 -13.30 0.83
C GLN A 17 2.77 -12.30 0.24
N PHE A 18 3.22 -11.07 -0.05
CA PHE A 18 2.38 -10.00 -0.56
C PHE A 18 2.97 -9.44 -1.86
N ASN A 19 2.61 -10.04 -2.99
CA ASN A 19 3.21 -9.78 -4.30
C ASN A 19 2.60 -8.60 -5.04
N GLN A 20 1.36 -8.20 -4.72
CA GLN A 20 0.71 -7.09 -5.42
C GLN A 20 -0.40 -6.46 -4.58
N PHE A 21 -0.47 -5.14 -4.59
CA PHE A 21 -1.54 -4.36 -3.97
C PHE A 21 -2.80 -4.35 -4.86
N ALA A 22 -3.36 -5.54 -5.05
CA ALA A 22 -4.55 -5.77 -5.85
C ALA A 22 -5.42 -6.84 -5.19
N ASP A 23 -6.73 -6.67 -5.25
CA ASP A 23 -7.71 -7.63 -4.77
C ASP A 23 -9.05 -7.46 -5.53
N ARG A 24 -10.07 -8.21 -5.13
CA ARG A 24 -11.40 -8.12 -5.74
C ARG A 24 -12.04 -6.73 -5.63
N MET A 25 -11.76 -5.97 -4.57
CA MET A 25 -12.29 -4.62 -4.39
C MET A 25 -11.66 -3.62 -5.35
N THR A 26 -10.36 -3.76 -5.61
CA THR A 26 -9.62 -2.92 -6.55
C THR A 26 -9.78 -3.37 -8.01
N HIS A 27 -10.20 -4.63 -8.21
CA HIS A 27 -10.42 -5.24 -9.54
C HIS A 27 -11.82 -5.88 -9.60
N PRO A 28 -12.90 -5.09 -9.59
CA PRO A 28 -14.27 -5.60 -9.49
C PRO A 28 -14.69 -6.49 -10.66
N ASN A 29 -14.01 -6.41 -11.80
CA ASN A 29 -14.22 -7.28 -12.95
C ASN A 29 -13.60 -8.69 -12.79
N HIS A 30 -12.90 -8.94 -11.67
CA HIS A 30 -12.24 -10.19 -11.31
C HIS A 30 -12.83 -10.75 -10.02
N PRO A 31 -14.07 -11.28 -10.05
CA PRO A 31 -14.76 -11.79 -8.84
C PRO A 31 -14.08 -13.02 -8.24
N GLU A 32 -13.20 -13.68 -8.98
CA GLU A 32 -12.39 -14.81 -8.54
C GLU A 32 -11.26 -14.39 -7.58
N LEU A 33 -10.88 -13.12 -7.55
CA LEU A 33 -9.84 -12.63 -6.65
C LEU A 33 -10.35 -12.58 -5.20
N PRO A 34 -9.51 -12.95 -4.23
CA PRO A 34 -9.86 -12.80 -2.82
C PRO A 34 -9.97 -11.34 -2.41
N ARG A 35 -10.66 -11.07 -1.30
CA ARG A 35 -10.61 -9.79 -0.60
C ARG A 35 -9.48 -9.82 0.42
N PHE A 36 -8.61 -8.83 0.36
CA PHE A 36 -7.45 -8.77 1.24
C PHE A 36 -7.81 -8.56 2.72
N ASP A 37 -8.86 -7.77 2.99
CA ASP A 37 -9.35 -7.57 4.37
C ASP A 37 -9.84 -8.87 5.01
N PHE A 38 -10.49 -9.76 4.27
CA PHE A 38 -10.90 -11.08 4.80
C PHE A 38 -9.69 -11.96 5.07
N VAL A 39 -8.72 -11.98 4.17
CA VAL A 39 -7.47 -12.74 4.38
C VAL A 39 -6.73 -12.23 5.61
N LEU A 40 -6.68 -10.92 5.84
CA LEU A 40 -6.07 -10.34 7.05
C LEU A 40 -6.81 -10.76 8.32
N ILE A 41 -8.15 -10.74 8.31
CA ILE A 41 -8.95 -11.17 9.46
C ILE A 41 -8.67 -12.63 9.81
N ASP A 42 -8.68 -13.52 8.81
CA ASP A 42 -8.42 -14.93 9.01
C ASP A 42 -6.98 -15.17 9.50
N MET A 43 -6.00 -14.51 8.88
CA MET A 43 -4.59 -14.56 9.27
C MET A 43 -4.38 -14.12 10.73
N MET A 44 -4.93 -12.96 11.11
CA MET A 44 -4.75 -12.43 12.46
C MET A 44 -5.45 -13.30 13.52
N LYS A 45 -6.59 -13.91 13.17
CA LYS A 45 -7.25 -14.88 14.03
C LYS A 45 -6.39 -16.11 14.26
N GLU A 46 -5.79 -16.69 13.23
CA GLU A 46 -4.88 -17.82 13.37
C GLU A 46 -3.61 -17.47 14.14
N ILE A 47 -3.05 -16.28 13.93
CA ILE A 47 -1.92 -15.74 14.72
C ILE A 47 -2.27 -15.72 16.21
N GLU A 48 -3.46 -15.22 16.57
CA GLU A 48 -3.93 -15.17 17.96
C GLU A 48 -4.15 -16.59 18.53
N GLU A 49 -4.91 -17.44 17.82
CA GLU A 49 -5.23 -18.81 18.25
C GLU A 49 -3.98 -19.67 18.47
N LYS A 50 -2.95 -19.50 17.64
CA LYS A 50 -1.71 -20.27 17.69
C LYS A 50 -0.58 -19.57 18.46
N ASN A 51 -0.86 -18.38 18.98
CA ASN A 51 0.10 -17.56 19.74
C ASN A 51 1.41 -17.33 18.96
N ILE A 52 1.30 -16.91 17.72
CA ILE A 52 2.43 -16.64 16.80
C ILE A 52 3.16 -15.36 17.23
N GLY A 53 4.46 -15.46 17.43
CA GLY A 53 5.30 -14.37 17.95
C GLY A 53 5.80 -13.39 16.91
N THR A 54 5.87 -13.78 15.64
CA THR A 54 6.45 -12.94 14.57
C THR A 54 5.60 -12.99 13.31
N LEU A 55 5.29 -11.83 12.75
CA LEU A 55 4.71 -11.67 11.43
C LEU A 55 5.79 -11.20 10.45
N VAL A 56 6.04 -11.97 9.43
CA VAL A 56 6.91 -11.62 8.30
C VAL A 56 6.05 -11.20 7.12
N VAL A 57 6.29 -10.01 6.58
CA VAL A 57 5.59 -9.46 5.41
C VAL A 57 6.59 -9.37 4.26
N ASP A 58 6.47 -10.25 3.29
CA ASP A 58 7.36 -10.28 2.14
C ASP A 58 6.82 -9.42 1.00
N LEU A 59 7.60 -8.37 0.68
CA LEU A 59 7.31 -7.40 -0.38
C LEU A 59 8.39 -7.43 -1.49
N GLN A 60 9.28 -8.42 -1.53
CA GLN A 60 10.42 -8.48 -2.47
C GLN A 60 10.00 -8.29 -3.92
N TYR A 61 8.88 -8.89 -4.32
CA TYR A 61 8.39 -8.87 -5.70
C TYR A 61 7.18 -7.96 -5.90
N ASN A 62 6.94 -7.05 -4.95
CA ASN A 62 5.73 -6.23 -4.95
C ASN A 62 5.94 -4.90 -5.67
N GLY A 63 5.54 -4.82 -6.93
CA GLY A 63 5.59 -3.59 -7.74
C GLY A 63 4.54 -2.51 -7.37
N GLY A 64 3.74 -2.72 -6.33
CA GLY A 64 2.73 -1.77 -5.88
C GLY A 64 1.30 -2.11 -6.31
N GLY A 65 0.49 -1.08 -6.50
CA GLY A 65 -0.95 -1.15 -6.83
C GLY A 65 -1.78 -0.15 -6.02
N ASN A 66 -2.87 -0.59 -5.39
CA ASN A 66 -3.73 0.28 -4.59
C ASN A 66 -3.26 0.34 -3.12
N SER A 67 -2.75 1.49 -2.70
CA SER A 67 -2.22 1.70 -1.35
C SER A 67 -3.24 1.50 -0.20
N ALA A 68 -4.54 1.41 -0.50
CA ALA A 68 -5.55 1.08 0.50
C ALA A 68 -5.27 -0.28 1.18
N LEU A 69 -4.70 -1.26 0.45
CA LEU A 69 -4.35 -2.55 1.03
C LEU A 69 -3.23 -2.41 2.09
N GLY A 70 -2.27 -1.51 1.88
CA GLY A 70 -1.26 -1.19 2.89
C GLY A 70 -1.87 -0.59 4.16
N LYS A 71 -2.89 0.29 3.99
CA LYS A 71 -3.63 0.84 5.14
C LYS A 71 -4.40 -0.24 5.91
N LEU A 72 -4.95 -1.24 5.21
CA LEU A 72 -5.62 -2.39 5.84
C LEU A 72 -4.63 -3.15 6.72
N LEU A 73 -3.47 -3.53 6.18
CA LEU A 73 -2.45 -4.23 6.96
C LEU A 73 -1.99 -3.39 8.16
N MET A 74 -1.65 -2.12 7.92
CA MET A 74 -1.22 -1.22 9.00
C MET A 74 -2.24 -1.07 10.12
N SER A 75 -3.55 -1.15 9.83
CA SER A 75 -4.59 -1.06 10.85
C SER A 75 -4.57 -2.22 11.87
N TRP A 76 -3.90 -3.33 11.56
CA TRP A 76 -3.66 -4.46 12.48
C TRP A 76 -2.34 -4.36 13.22
N LEU A 77 -1.42 -3.52 12.76
CA LEU A 77 -0.06 -3.40 13.28
C LEU A 77 0.15 -2.14 14.13
N HIS A 78 -0.65 -1.10 13.90
CA HIS A 78 -0.55 0.17 14.60
C HIS A 78 -1.93 0.83 14.71
N PRO A 79 -2.27 1.52 15.83
CA PRO A 79 -3.54 2.21 15.96
C PRO A 79 -3.77 3.18 14.82
N PHE A 80 -4.88 3.00 14.10
CA PHE A 80 -5.16 3.71 12.85
C PHE A 80 -5.21 5.23 13.03
N ASP A 81 -5.78 5.69 14.14
CA ASP A 81 -5.89 7.12 14.51
C ASP A 81 -4.57 7.76 14.95
N LYS A 82 -3.54 6.94 15.23
CA LYS A 82 -2.19 7.39 15.61
C LYS A 82 -1.18 7.19 14.48
N THR A 83 -1.57 6.50 13.41
CA THR A 83 -0.70 6.30 12.26
C THR A 83 -0.62 7.59 11.47
N ASN A 84 0.60 8.07 11.30
CA ASN A 84 0.88 9.14 10.36
C ASN A 84 0.91 8.56 8.94
N TRP A 85 0.14 9.13 8.04
CA TRP A 85 0.02 8.67 6.67
C TRP A 85 0.80 9.55 5.70
N THR A 86 1.20 9.00 4.58
CA THR A 86 1.83 9.72 3.47
C THR A 86 0.94 10.87 3.00
N ASP A 87 1.51 12.07 2.86
CA ASP A 87 0.83 13.22 2.27
C ASP A 87 0.69 13.01 0.75
N VAL A 88 -0.37 13.52 0.19
CA VAL A 88 -0.68 13.35 -1.23
C VAL A 88 -1.07 14.66 -1.86
N ASP A 89 -0.22 15.18 -2.72
CA ASP A 89 -0.53 16.30 -3.58
C ASP A 89 -1.07 15.82 -4.91
N VAL A 90 -2.11 16.47 -5.43
CA VAL A 90 -2.69 16.17 -6.74
C VAL A 90 -2.63 17.38 -7.65
N ARG A 91 -2.12 17.19 -8.86
CA ARG A 91 -2.18 18.20 -9.92
C ARG A 91 -3.47 18.05 -10.71
N VAL A 92 -4.37 19.00 -10.59
CA VAL A 92 -5.63 19.02 -11.35
C VAL A 92 -5.33 19.40 -12.79
N SER A 93 -5.73 18.53 -13.74
CA SER A 93 -5.53 18.73 -15.18
C SER A 93 -6.77 18.33 -15.95
N ASP A 94 -6.89 18.79 -17.21
CA ASP A 94 -7.99 18.38 -18.09
C ASP A 94 -8.05 16.86 -18.23
N LEU A 95 -6.89 16.21 -18.44
CA LEU A 95 -6.81 14.75 -18.52
C LEU A 95 -7.29 14.06 -17.24
N LEU A 96 -6.90 14.57 -16.06
CA LEU A 96 -7.38 14.04 -14.78
C LEU A 96 -8.91 14.15 -14.69
N CYS A 97 -9.47 15.31 -15.04
CA CYS A 97 -10.90 15.57 -14.99
C CYS A 97 -11.69 14.82 -16.08
N GLU A 98 -11.05 14.43 -17.19
CA GLU A 98 -11.63 13.58 -18.22
C GLU A 98 -11.73 12.13 -17.75
N LEU A 99 -10.64 11.58 -17.21
CA LEU A 99 -10.58 10.20 -16.75
C LEU A 99 -11.30 9.99 -15.41
N TYR A 100 -11.30 11.00 -14.56
CA TYR A 100 -11.95 11.00 -13.24
C TYR A 100 -12.83 12.23 -13.07
N PRO A 101 -14.06 12.23 -13.62
CA PRO A 101 -14.96 13.40 -13.62
C PRO A 101 -15.23 13.99 -12.24
N LYS A 102 -15.15 13.19 -11.18
CA LYS A 102 -15.30 13.64 -9.77
C LYS A 102 -14.40 14.81 -9.39
N TYR A 103 -13.23 14.98 -10.04
CA TYR A 103 -12.34 16.12 -9.78
C TYR A 103 -12.90 17.46 -10.24
N ARG A 104 -13.94 17.48 -11.09
CA ARG A 104 -14.67 18.70 -11.48
C ARG A 104 -15.63 19.17 -10.38
N ASP A 105 -16.06 18.23 -9.52
CA ASP A 105 -17.05 18.47 -8.48
C ASP A 105 -16.41 18.75 -7.11
N TYR A 106 -15.11 18.44 -6.97
CA TYR A 106 -14.39 18.72 -5.75
C TYR A 106 -14.17 20.22 -5.56
N THR A 107 -14.28 20.64 -4.29
CA THR A 107 -14.07 22.03 -3.87
C THR A 107 -13.09 22.07 -2.69
N ILE A 108 -12.53 23.26 -2.47
CA ILE A 108 -11.80 23.63 -1.25
C ILE A 108 -12.40 24.93 -0.75
N ASN A 109 -12.93 24.94 0.48
CA ASN A 109 -13.65 26.07 1.04
C ASN A 109 -14.75 26.58 0.07
N GLU A 110 -15.54 25.64 -0.46
CA GLU A 110 -16.63 25.89 -1.41
C GLU A 110 -16.20 26.45 -2.79
N LYS A 111 -14.90 26.51 -3.07
CA LYS A 111 -14.39 26.98 -4.36
C LYS A 111 -13.98 25.79 -5.24
N PRO A 112 -14.38 25.76 -6.52
CA PRO A 112 -13.95 24.74 -7.47
C PRO A 112 -12.42 24.67 -7.60
N LEU A 113 -11.91 23.47 -7.90
CA LEU A 113 -10.49 23.29 -8.20
C LEU A 113 -10.15 23.93 -9.55
N GLU A 114 -8.99 24.56 -9.64
CA GLU A 114 -8.51 25.20 -10.85
C GLU A 114 -7.58 24.26 -11.63
N ILE A 115 -7.80 24.15 -12.93
CA ILE A 115 -6.93 23.40 -13.84
C ILE A 115 -5.50 23.99 -13.79
N GLY A 116 -4.50 23.09 -13.74
CA GLY A 116 -3.08 23.44 -13.70
C GLY A 116 -2.51 23.63 -12.29
N LYS A 117 -3.36 23.71 -11.26
CA LYS A 117 -2.91 23.86 -9.87
C LYS A 117 -2.68 22.53 -9.18
N VAL A 118 -1.87 22.58 -8.13
CA VAL A 118 -1.58 21.46 -7.21
C VAL A 118 -2.28 21.73 -5.90
N TYR A 119 -2.89 20.69 -5.33
CA TYR A 119 -3.63 20.73 -4.08
C TYR A 119 -3.30 19.54 -3.21
N ASP A 120 -3.24 19.74 -1.90
CA ASP A 120 -3.30 18.64 -0.94
C ASP A 120 -4.64 17.91 -1.08
N MET A 121 -4.58 16.62 -1.39
CA MET A 121 -5.76 15.79 -1.62
C MET A 121 -6.67 15.68 -0.38
N PHE A 122 -6.12 15.82 0.81
CA PHE A 122 -6.89 15.77 2.06
C PHE A 122 -7.58 17.09 2.41
N SER A 123 -7.30 18.17 1.67
CA SER A 123 -7.96 19.46 1.84
C SER A 123 -9.28 19.60 1.08
N PHE A 124 -9.67 18.60 0.27
CA PHE A 124 -10.91 18.65 -0.50
C PHE A 124 -12.15 18.56 0.40
N ASP A 125 -13.15 19.39 0.09
CA ASP A 125 -14.47 19.30 0.73
C ASP A 125 -15.16 18.00 0.28
N GLN A 126 -15.07 16.95 1.08
CA GLN A 126 -15.56 15.59 0.75
C GLN A 126 -17.09 15.42 0.93
N THR A 127 -17.85 16.52 1.04
CA THR A 127 -19.22 16.47 1.57
C THR A 127 -20.32 16.11 0.56
N LYS A 128 -20.00 15.90 -0.71
CA LYS A 128 -21.02 15.46 -1.68
C LYS A 128 -20.49 14.22 -2.42
N PRO A 129 -20.93 13.00 -2.05
CA PRO A 129 -20.82 11.91 -3.00
C PRO A 129 -21.53 12.33 -4.28
N ASN A 130 -20.84 12.28 -5.41
CA ASN A 130 -21.45 12.55 -6.70
C ASN A 130 -22.57 11.54 -6.93
N MET A 131 -23.83 11.96 -6.70
CA MET A 131 -25.02 11.12 -6.82
C MET A 131 -25.36 10.81 -8.30
N ASP A 132 -24.69 11.46 -9.24
CA ASP A 132 -24.90 11.28 -10.68
C ASP A 132 -23.92 10.33 -11.36
N TYR A 133 -23.00 9.69 -10.60
CA TYR A 133 -22.15 8.67 -11.17
C TYR A 133 -22.99 7.44 -11.50
N LYS A 134 -23.39 7.33 -12.77
CA LYS A 134 -24.00 6.10 -13.29
C LYS A 134 -22.95 5.01 -13.35
N ILE A 135 -23.08 4.04 -12.45
CA ILE A 135 -22.31 2.81 -12.52
C ILE A 135 -22.57 2.19 -13.89
N PRO A 136 -21.54 1.88 -14.71
CA PRO A 136 -21.75 1.21 -15.97
C PRO A 136 -22.57 -0.07 -15.77
N GLU A 137 -23.51 -0.34 -16.68
CA GLU A 137 -24.36 -1.52 -16.64
C GLU A 137 -23.49 -2.79 -16.63
N GLY A 138 -23.66 -3.65 -15.63
CA GLY A 138 -22.82 -4.84 -15.40
C GLY A 138 -21.80 -4.72 -14.28
N TYR A 139 -21.59 -3.55 -13.70
CA TYR A 139 -20.78 -3.39 -12.49
C TYR A 139 -21.61 -3.72 -11.25
N VAL A 140 -21.26 -4.80 -10.58
CA VAL A 140 -21.72 -5.03 -9.20
C VAL A 140 -20.89 -4.17 -8.28
N GLN A 141 -21.43 -3.05 -7.83
CA GLN A 141 -20.83 -2.27 -6.77
C GLN A 141 -20.97 -3.08 -5.48
N ASP A 142 -19.92 -3.81 -5.11
CA ASP A 142 -19.76 -4.23 -3.72
C ASP A 142 -19.43 -2.96 -2.93
N THR A 143 -20.48 -2.30 -2.43
CA THR A 143 -20.38 -1.01 -1.70
C THR A 143 -19.87 -1.20 -0.28
N SER A 144 -19.56 -2.43 0.13
CA SER A 144 -18.97 -2.67 1.42
C SER A 144 -17.55 -2.10 1.42
N ASN A 145 -17.32 -1.06 2.21
CA ASN A 145 -15.97 -0.57 2.50
C ASN A 145 -15.10 -1.71 3.03
N TYR A 146 -13.80 -1.58 2.85
CA TYR A 146 -12.84 -2.48 3.49
C TYR A 146 -13.02 -2.48 5.01
N MET A 147 -12.85 -3.65 5.61
CA MET A 147 -12.90 -3.81 7.07
C MET A 147 -11.55 -3.46 7.68
N LEU A 148 -11.43 -2.26 8.22
CA LEU A 148 -10.27 -1.83 9.01
C LEU A 148 -10.37 -2.39 10.43
N ASN A 149 -9.25 -2.81 11.00
CA ASN A 149 -9.17 -3.03 12.44
C ASN A 149 -9.02 -1.67 13.15
N LEU A 150 -10.07 -1.25 13.84
CA LEU A 150 -10.08 -0.01 14.63
C LEU A 150 -10.03 -0.30 16.14
N ASP A 151 -9.93 -1.57 16.53
CA ASP A 151 -9.87 -2.01 17.91
C ASP A 151 -8.40 -2.04 18.38
N VAL A 152 -8.04 -1.12 19.25
CA VAL A 152 -6.66 -0.96 19.76
C VAL A 152 -6.21 -2.20 20.56
N ASP A 153 -7.12 -2.93 21.16
CA ASP A 153 -6.80 -4.13 21.92
C ASP A 153 -6.42 -5.31 20.99
N LYS A 154 -6.89 -5.25 19.75
CA LYS A 154 -6.58 -6.25 18.71
C LYS A 154 -5.35 -5.92 17.86
N ILE A 155 -4.66 -4.81 18.13
CA ILE A 155 -3.39 -4.52 17.47
C ILE A 155 -2.39 -5.63 17.80
N TYR A 156 -1.77 -6.19 16.75
CA TYR A 156 -0.74 -7.21 16.89
C TYR A 156 0.43 -6.70 17.75
N LYS A 157 0.86 -7.51 18.73
CA LYS A 157 1.89 -7.12 19.70
C LYS A 157 3.20 -7.88 19.54
N GLY A 158 3.25 -8.83 18.60
CA GLY A 158 4.46 -9.56 18.27
C GLY A 158 5.45 -8.76 17.43
N ASN A 159 6.52 -9.40 17.03
CA ASN A 159 7.49 -8.81 16.13
C ASN A 159 6.93 -8.71 14.71
N VAL A 160 7.28 -7.64 14.01
CA VAL A 160 6.97 -7.47 12.58
C VAL A 160 8.25 -7.30 11.80
N VAL A 161 8.43 -8.10 10.77
CA VAL A 161 9.59 -8.04 9.87
C VAL A 161 9.07 -7.85 8.45
N PHE A 162 9.47 -6.77 7.82
CA PHE A 162 9.20 -6.53 6.39
C PHE A 162 10.41 -6.95 5.57
N ILE A 163 10.20 -7.68 4.48
CA ILE A 163 11.25 -8.00 3.53
C ILE A 163 11.14 -7.07 2.33
N GLU A 164 12.23 -6.41 2.02
CA GLU A 164 12.36 -5.40 0.97
C GLU A 164 13.38 -5.81 -0.07
N SER A 165 13.15 -5.45 -1.33
CA SER A 165 14.12 -5.56 -2.41
C SER A 165 13.99 -4.42 -3.40
N ARG A 166 14.83 -4.43 -4.43
CA ARG A 166 14.69 -3.51 -5.58
C ARG A 166 13.35 -3.66 -6.33
N GLY A 167 12.65 -4.78 -6.13
CA GLY A 167 11.31 -5.02 -6.66
C GLY A 167 10.19 -4.36 -5.86
N SER A 168 10.47 -3.86 -4.66
CA SER A 168 9.51 -3.16 -3.79
C SER A 168 9.30 -1.73 -4.30
N LEU A 169 8.17 -1.48 -4.98
CA LEU A 169 7.91 -0.22 -5.70
C LEU A 169 6.53 0.37 -5.37
N SER A 170 6.39 1.69 -5.53
CA SER A 170 5.08 2.39 -5.47
C SER A 170 4.37 2.15 -4.12
N SER A 171 3.17 1.55 -4.11
CA SER A 171 2.40 1.29 -2.87
C SER A 171 3.12 0.35 -1.89
N SER A 172 4.01 -0.52 -2.37
CA SER A 172 4.90 -1.33 -1.53
C SER A 172 5.88 -0.43 -0.78
N GLU A 173 6.55 0.47 -1.50
CA GLU A 173 7.44 1.48 -0.93
C GLU A 173 6.70 2.39 0.07
N MET A 174 5.46 2.80 -0.25
CA MET A 174 4.65 3.60 0.66
C MET A 174 4.33 2.85 1.95
N LEU A 175 4.05 1.55 1.89
CA LEU A 175 3.82 0.73 3.09
C LEU A 175 5.08 0.65 3.96
N LEU A 176 6.23 0.32 3.36
CA LEU A 176 7.52 0.21 4.05
C LEU A 176 7.91 1.54 4.70
N THR A 177 7.81 2.64 3.95
CA THR A 177 8.08 3.99 4.46
C THR A 177 7.13 4.36 5.60
N THR A 178 5.82 4.04 5.45
CA THR A 178 4.83 4.30 6.51
C THR A 178 5.14 3.48 7.76
N ALA A 179 5.49 2.21 7.62
CA ALA A 179 5.87 1.34 8.74
C ALA A 179 7.08 1.91 9.49
N ARG A 180 8.16 2.24 8.77
CA ARG A 180 9.36 2.84 9.35
C ARG A 180 9.09 4.16 10.05
N ASP A 181 8.41 5.09 9.39
CA ASP A 181 8.17 6.44 9.92
C ASP A 181 7.22 6.43 11.15
N ASN A 182 6.47 5.34 11.36
CA ASN A 182 5.65 5.11 12.54
C ASN A 182 6.28 4.14 13.56
N GLY A 183 7.50 3.65 13.31
CA GLY A 183 8.21 2.73 14.22
C GLY A 183 7.58 1.34 14.30
N VAL A 184 6.99 0.86 13.21
CA VAL A 184 6.34 -0.46 13.12
C VAL A 184 7.28 -1.47 12.49
N GLY A 185 7.76 -2.41 13.30
CA GLY A 185 8.62 -3.50 12.85
C GLY A 185 10.02 -3.06 12.41
N ILE A 186 10.68 -3.94 11.68
CA ILE A 186 11.98 -3.71 11.03
C ILE A 186 11.90 -4.09 9.55
N ILE A 187 12.79 -3.53 8.77
CA ILE A 187 12.92 -3.80 7.33
C ILE A 187 14.24 -4.53 7.09
N VAL A 188 14.19 -5.64 6.39
CA VAL A 188 15.33 -6.52 6.10
C VAL A 188 15.40 -6.77 4.59
N GLY A 189 16.59 -6.86 4.03
CA GLY A 189 16.81 -7.19 2.63
C GLY A 189 17.69 -6.20 1.90
N GLU A 190 17.35 -5.86 0.67
CA GLU A 190 18.07 -4.89 -0.15
C GLU A 190 17.34 -3.56 -0.23
N THR A 191 18.09 -2.49 -0.46
CA THR A 191 17.53 -1.15 -0.72
C THR A 191 16.44 -1.20 -1.79
N SER A 192 15.32 -0.52 -1.54
CA SER A 192 14.19 -0.44 -2.49
C SER A 192 14.58 0.14 -3.84
N GLY A 193 13.77 -0.15 -4.85
CA GLY A 193 13.95 0.40 -6.19
C GLY A 193 13.25 1.75 -6.41
N ALA A 194 12.59 2.30 -5.40
CA ALA A 194 11.82 3.53 -5.49
C ALA A 194 12.25 4.57 -4.46
N ASN A 195 11.92 5.83 -4.76
CA ASN A 195 12.10 6.93 -3.81
C ASN A 195 10.91 6.96 -2.83
N PRO A 196 11.13 7.08 -1.51
CA PRO A 196 10.08 7.25 -0.51
C PRO A 196 9.13 8.44 -0.77
N CYS A 197 9.63 9.44 -1.50
CA CYS A 197 8.82 10.53 -2.05
C CYS A 197 8.76 10.37 -3.56
N ASN A 198 7.61 10.04 -4.11
CA ASN A 198 7.53 9.68 -5.52
C ASN A 198 6.28 10.20 -6.23
N TYR A 199 6.36 10.24 -7.56
CA TYR A 199 5.22 10.52 -8.43
C TYR A 199 4.47 9.23 -8.74
N GLY A 200 3.14 9.25 -8.66
CA GLY A 200 2.31 8.10 -8.95
C GLY A 200 0.91 8.46 -9.44
N ASP A 201 0.03 7.45 -9.42
CA ASP A 201 -1.33 7.53 -9.95
C ASP A 201 -1.32 7.95 -11.44
N ILE A 202 -0.91 6.99 -12.29
CA ILE A 202 -0.57 7.24 -13.69
C ILE A 202 -1.85 7.39 -14.52
N LEU A 203 -2.01 8.54 -15.14
CA LEU A 203 -2.99 8.80 -16.18
C LEU A 203 -2.42 8.37 -17.53
N TYR A 204 -3.20 7.61 -18.29
CA TYR A 204 -2.78 7.19 -19.63
C TYR A 204 -3.56 7.92 -20.71
N SER A 205 -2.85 8.38 -21.73
CA SER A 205 -3.41 8.93 -22.96
C SER A 205 -2.78 8.29 -24.19
N ILE A 206 -3.45 8.40 -25.33
CA ILE A 206 -2.94 7.90 -26.62
C ILE A 206 -2.67 9.11 -27.52
N LEU A 207 -1.44 9.23 -28.01
CA LEU A 207 -1.09 10.29 -28.94
C LEU A 207 -1.81 10.07 -30.27
N PRO A 208 -2.58 11.07 -30.77
CA PRO A 208 -3.49 10.88 -31.91
C PRO A 208 -2.80 10.52 -33.23
N ASN A 209 -1.56 10.99 -33.43
CA ASN A 209 -0.85 10.80 -34.69
C ASN A 209 -0.01 9.50 -34.72
N THR A 210 0.43 9.00 -33.59
CA THR A 210 1.37 7.87 -33.49
C THR A 210 0.79 6.64 -32.82
N SER A 211 -0.37 6.78 -32.18
CA SER A 211 -1.00 5.75 -31.33
C SER A 211 -0.11 5.29 -30.17
N ILE A 212 0.92 6.06 -29.82
CA ILE A 212 1.77 5.76 -28.66
C ILE A 212 0.99 6.05 -27.39
N ARG A 213 0.98 5.08 -26.47
CA ARG A 213 0.44 5.25 -25.13
C ARG A 213 1.45 5.99 -24.25
N VAL A 214 1.02 7.10 -23.66
CA VAL A 214 1.84 7.93 -22.77
C VAL A 214 1.24 7.88 -21.35
N GLY A 215 2.09 7.63 -20.35
CA GLY A 215 1.73 7.70 -18.92
C GLY A 215 2.23 9.01 -18.32
N THR A 216 1.37 9.67 -17.55
CA THR A 216 1.71 10.90 -16.80
C THR A 216 1.19 10.76 -15.37
N SER A 217 2.05 10.97 -14.39
CA SER A 217 1.63 10.99 -12.98
C SER A 217 0.79 12.22 -12.69
N CYS A 218 -0.28 12.05 -11.90
CA CYS A 218 -1.11 13.16 -11.44
C CYS A 218 -0.96 13.46 -9.95
N LYS A 219 -0.29 12.58 -9.20
CA LYS A 219 -0.04 12.76 -7.76
C LYS A 219 1.43 12.75 -7.43
N PHE A 220 1.77 13.44 -6.34
CA PHE A 220 3.05 13.34 -5.66
C PHE A 220 2.80 12.88 -4.24
N PHE A 221 3.52 11.85 -3.83
CA PHE A 221 3.44 11.24 -2.51
C PHE A 221 4.66 11.69 -1.70
N THR A 222 4.42 12.24 -0.51
CA THR A 222 5.49 12.70 0.37
C THR A 222 5.46 11.89 1.66
N ARG A 223 6.60 11.30 2.02
CA ARG A 223 6.73 10.54 3.27
C ARG A 223 6.40 11.40 4.50
N VAL A 224 6.01 10.74 5.57
CA VAL A 224 5.58 11.38 6.82
C VAL A 224 6.73 12.07 7.53
N ASN A 225 7.87 11.37 7.67
CA ASN A 225 9.04 11.92 8.34
C ASN A 225 9.74 12.96 7.44
N LYS A 226 9.49 14.23 7.71
CA LYS A 226 10.02 15.35 6.92
C LYS A 226 11.53 15.55 7.06
N ASP A 227 12.14 15.01 8.11
CA ASP A 227 13.60 15.09 8.32
C ASP A 227 14.36 14.18 7.34
N LEU A 228 13.67 13.17 6.79
CA LEU A 228 14.23 12.17 5.87
C LEU A 228 13.86 12.42 4.40
N LEU A 229 13.37 13.60 4.03
CA LEU A 229 13.02 13.93 2.64
C LEU A 229 14.22 13.89 1.68
N HIS A 230 15.43 13.93 2.20
CA HIS A 230 16.67 13.86 1.44
C HIS A 230 17.07 12.43 1.04
N GLU A 231 16.43 11.41 1.60
CA GLU A 231 16.70 10.01 1.25
C GLU A 231 16.13 9.70 -0.12
N GLU A 232 17.00 9.27 -1.03
CA GLU A 232 16.61 8.89 -2.40
C GLU A 232 16.00 7.49 -2.45
N TYR A 233 16.36 6.63 -1.51
CA TYR A 233 15.90 5.25 -1.40
C TYR A 233 15.63 4.91 0.06
N LEU A 234 14.75 3.95 0.29
CA LEU A 234 14.57 3.35 1.60
C LEU A 234 15.67 2.29 1.78
N VAL A 235 16.56 2.54 2.72
CA VAL A 235 17.62 1.57 3.06
C VAL A 235 17.12 0.69 4.19
N PRO A 236 17.13 -0.64 4.08
CA PRO A 236 16.63 -1.52 5.14
C PRO A 236 17.41 -1.35 6.44
N ASP A 237 16.79 -1.72 7.58
CA ASP A 237 17.45 -1.69 8.89
C ASP A 237 18.55 -2.76 8.97
N VAL A 238 18.35 -3.86 8.23
CA VAL A 238 19.33 -4.94 8.10
C VAL A 238 19.51 -5.26 6.62
N ILE A 239 20.68 -4.95 6.10
CA ILE A 239 21.04 -5.26 4.72
C ILE A 239 21.42 -6.73 4.62
N VAL A 240 20.69 -7.49 3.80
CA VAL A 240 20.96 -8.87 3.46
C VAL A 240 20.87 -9.01 1.95
N GLU A 241 21.92 -9.52 1.32
CA GLU A 241 21.95 -9.74 -0.13
C GLU A 241 20.97 -10.84 -0.53
N LEU A 242 20.20 -10.60 -1.61
CA LEU A 242 19.20 -11.54 -2.14
C LEU A 242 19.74 -12.42 -3.29
N ASP A 243 20.96 -12.16 -3.74
CA ASP A 243 21.51 -12.70 -4.98
C ASP A 243 22.17 -14.10 -4.83
N ASP A 244 22.05 -14.78 -3.69
CA ASP A 244 22.54 -16.17 -3.59
C ASP A 244 21.51 -17.14 -4.18
N PRO A 245 21.75 -17.74 -5.34
CA PRO A 245 20.77 -18.65 -5.98
C PRO A 245 20.59 -19.98 -5.26
N GLU A 246 21.46 -20.30 -4.29
CA GLU A 246 21.42 -21.57 -3.54
C GLU A 246 20.85 -21.40 -2.14
N LYS A 247 20.72 -20.15 -1.64
CA LYS A 247 20.29 -19.84 -0.26
C LYS A 247 19.39 -18.66 -0.19
N ASP A 248 18.34 -18.77 0.56
CA ASP A 248 17.52 -17.63 1.00
C ASP A 248 18.13 -17.02 2.27
N LEU A 249 19.14 -16.17 2.08
CA LEU A 249 19.87 -15.54 3.19
C LEU A 249 18.98 -14.67 4.07
N VAL A 250 17.93 -14.05 3.51
CA VAL A 250 16.96 -13.27 4.28
C VAL A 250 16.15 -14.18 5.17
N TRP A 251 15.68 -15.30 4.64
CA TRP A 251 14.94 -16.27 5.42
C TRP A 251 15.79 -16.93 6.51
N GLU A 252 17.05 -17.31 6.18
CA GLU A 252 18.00 -17.80 7.17
C GLU A 252 18.20 -16.77 8.30
N TRP A 253 18.40 -15.49 7.96
CA TRP A 253 18.55 -14.42 8.94
C TRP A 253 17.28 -14.25 9.81
N ILE A 254 16.09 -14.33 9.23
CA ILE A 254 14.82 -14.25 9.97
C ILE A 254 14.68 -15.42 10.94
N LEU A 255 15.00 -16.63 10.53
CA LEU A 255 14.94 -17.81 11.41
C LEU A 255 15.93 -17.71 12.58
N GLU A 256 17.15 -17.21 12.35
CA GLU A 256 18.16 -17.03 13.39
C GLU A 256 17.78 -15.98 14.43
N ASN A 257 17.07 -14.91 14.03
CA ASN A 257 16.76 -13.78 14.91
C ASN A 257 15.35 -13.82 15.51
N TYR A 258 14.39 -14.46 14.83
CA TYR A 258 12.97 -14.46 15.18
C TYR A 258 12.35 -15.85 15.23
N GLY A 259 13.01 -16.89 14.72
CA GLY A 259 12.57 -18.30 14.87
C GLY A 259 12.74 -18.76 16.32
N LYS A 260 11.80 -19.59 16.79
CA LYS A 260 11.91 -20.24 18.12
C LYS A 260 12.72 -21.51 18.04
#